data_b839ee9320a16374f2bfd8c2a8844c9d
#
_entry.id   b839ee9320a16374f2bfd8c2a8844c9d
#
_cell.length_a   1.000
_cell.length_b   1.000
_cell.length_c   1.000
_cell.angle_alpha   90.00
_cell.angle_beta   90.00
_cell.angle_gamma   90.00
#
_symmetry.space_group_name_H-M   'P 1'
#
loop_
_entity.id
_entity.type
_entity.pdbx_description
1 polymer ?
#
loop_
_entity_poly.entity_id
_entity_poly.type
_entity_poly.pdbx_seq_one_letter_code
_entity_poly.pdbx_strand_id
1 'polypeptide(L)'
;MGILENPAPHRGKVYPLYGPKEYTQAEIAQVLSGMLGRDVRYQQVTMEELLLRRASSKSPAPGQVNARTAYGELEQLQRGELKESFVLQHIREVALDHQAGIFAGTNDVIETTGGRQPMSLEAFIEKHRKAFE
;
A
#
# COMPACT_ATOMS: atom_id res chain seq x y z
N MET A 1 21.67 -1.85 -8.13
CA MET A 1 20.36 -1.69 -8.85
C MET A 1 20.36 -2.54 -10.12
N GLY A 2 20.20 -3.85 -9.99
CA GLY A 2 20.51 -4.82 -11.04
C GLY A 2 19.82 -4.57 -12.40
N ILE A 3 18.52 -4.24 -12.43
CA ILE A 3 17.78 -4.10 -13.70
C ILE A 3 18.21 -2.87 -14.50
N LEU A 4 18.41 -1.72 -13.83
CA LEU A 4 18.81 -0.47 -14.51
C LEU A 4 20.29 -0.46 -14.93
N GLU A 5 21.13 -1.16 -14.19
CA GLU A 5 22.57 -1.28 -14.50
C GLU A 5 22.84 -2.26 -15.64
N ASN A 6 22.03 -3.32 -15.75
CA ASN A 6 22.14 -4.31 -16.82
C ASN A 6 20.74 -4.72 -17.32
N PRO A 7 20.09 -3.93 -18.17
CA PRO A 7 18.71 -4.19 -18.58
C PRO A 7 18.54 -5.35 -19.57
N ALA A 8 19.60 -5.76 -20.26
CA ALA A 8 19.49 -6.74 -21.35
C ALA A 8 18.87 -8.09 -20.92
N PRO A 9 19.28 -8.75 -19.81
CA PRO A 9 18.71 -10.02 -19.38
C PRO A 9 17.28 -9.91 -18.85
N HIS A 10 16.77 -8.67 -18.63
CA HIS A 10 15.47 -8.40 -18.02
C HIS A 10 14.38 -7.99 -19.03
N ARG A 11 14.75 -7.86 -20.31
CA ARG A 11 13.79 -7.48 -21.36
C ARG A 11 12.64 -8.48 -21.48
N GLY A 12 11.40 -7.98 -21.49
CA GLY A 12 10.19 -8.79 -21.60
C GLY A 12 9.85 -9.61 -20.36
N LYS A 13 10.59 -9.47 -19.26
CA LYS A 13 10.32 -10.17 -18.00
C LYS A 13 9.46 -9.30 -17.08
N VAL A 14 8.54 -9.96 -16.36
CA VAL A 14 7.73 -9.36 -15.30
C VAL A 14 8.20 -9.93 -13.95
N TYR A 15 8.48 -9.07 -13.01
CA TYR A 15 8.97 -9.43 -11.69
C TYR A 15 7.98 -9.00 -10.62
N PRO A 16 7.17 -9.92 -10.06
CA PRO A 16 6.37 -9.62 -8.88
C PRO A 16 7.31 -9.40 -7.69
N LEU A 17 7.15 -8.26 -7.01
CA LEU A 17 7.98 -7.89 -5.87
C LEU A 17 7.19 -8.13 -4.58
N TYR A 18 7.68 -9.04 -3.75
CA TYR A 18 7.11 -9.34 -2.44
C TYR A 18 8.08 -8.94 -1.33
N GLY A 19 7.51 -8.68 -0.14
CA GLY A 19 8.30 -8.50 1.08
C GLY A 19 8.90 -9.83 1.57
N PRO A 20 9.74 -9.78 2.62
CA PRO A 20 10.40 -10.97 3.15
C PRO A 20 9.44 -11.89 3.91
N LYS A 21 8.28 -11.39 4.27
CA LYS A 21 7.23 -12.12 5.00
C LYS A 21 5.85 -11.62 4.56
N GLU A 22 4.91 -12.54 4.51
CA GLU A 22 3.49 -12.26 4.32
C GLU A 22 2.83 -11.94 5.66
N TYR A 23 1.93 -10.95 5.66
CA TYR A 23 1.19 -10.52 6.84
C TYR A 23 -0.29 -10.38 6.50
N THR A 24 -1.13 -10.84 7.41
CA THR A 24 -2.54 -10.44 7.43
C THR A 24 -2.67 -9.00 7.95
N GLN A 25 -3.77 -8.34 7.66
CA GLN A 25 -4.04 -6.99 8.16
C GLN A 25 -4.07 -6.92 9.70
N ALA A 26 -4.54 -7.99 10.34
CA ALA A 26 -4.53 -8.11 11.80
C ALA A 26 -3.09 -8.21 12.36
N GLU A 27 -2.22 -8.99 11.73
CA GLU A 27 -0.82 -9.08 12.12
C GLU A 27 -0.07 -7.76 11.93
N ILE A 28 -0.36 -7.02 10.84
CA ILE A 28 0.18 -5.66 10.64
C ILE A 28 -0.22 -4.74 11.81
N ALA A 29 -1.49 -4.78 12.22
CA ALA A 29 -1.97 -3.99 13.36
C ALA A 29 -1.27 -4.39 14.68
N GLN A 30 -1.01 -5.68 14.90
CA GLN A 30 -0.27 -6.16 16.07
C GLN A 30 1.18 -5.68 16.08
N VAL A 31 1.89 -5.78 14.94
CA VAL A 31 3.26 -5.27 14.80
C VAL A 31 3.30 -3.77 15.08
N LEU A 32 2.39 -2.99 14.50
CA LEU A 32 2.27 -1.56 14.75
C LEU A 32 2.02 -1.25 16.22
N SER A 33 1.10 -1.97 16.87
CA SER A 33 0.83 -1.79 18.31
C SER A 33 2.07 -2.01 19.16
N GLY A 34 2.80 -3.10 18.91
CA GLY A 34 4.03 -3.42 19.65
C GLY A 34 5.12 -2.38 19.45
N MET A 35 5.33 -1.92 18.22
CA MET A 35 6.41 -0.98 17.89
C MET A 35 6.11 0.45 18.34
N LEU A 36 4.85 0.88 18.29
CA LEU A 36 4.45 2.25 18.63
C LEU A 36 4.05 2.41 20.10
N GLY A 37 3.92 1.30 20.86
CA GLY A 37 3.51 1.34 22.25
C GLY A 37 2.07 1.85 22.46
N ARG A 38 1.22 1.73 21.46
CA ARG A 38 -0.18 2.14 21.51
C ARG A 38 -1.08 1.10 20.87
N ASP A 39 -2.34 1.06 21.26
CA ASP A 39 -3.32 0.12 20.70
C ASP A 39 -3.69 0.53 19.26
N VAL A 40 -3.31 -0.30 18.30
CA VAL A 40 -3.68 -0.20 16.87
C VAL A 40 -4.52 -1.42 16.55
N ARG A 41 -5.78 -1.22 16.18
CA ARG A 41 -6.73 -2.31 15.93
C ARG A 41 -7.06 -2.42 14.46
N TYR A 42 -7.02 -3.65 13.96
CA TYR A 42 -7.64 -3.98 12.68
C TYR A 42 -9.17 -4.00 12.85
N GLN A 43 -9.87 -3.28 12.00
CA GLN A 43 -11.32 -3.31 11.91
C GLN A 43 -11.73 -3.71 10.51
N GLN A 44 -12.38 -4.86 10.41
CA GLN A 44 -12.99 -5.26 9.14
C GLN A 44 -14.20 -4.38 8.87
N VAL A 45 -14.26 -3.84 7.67
CA VAL A 45 -15.37 -2.99 7.20
C VAL A 45 -15.88 -3.53 5.87
N THR A 46 -17.12 -3.19 5.52
CA THR A 46 -17.66 -3.50 4.19
C THR A 46 -16.98 -2.63 3.12
N MET A 47 -17.09 -3.05 1.86
CA MET A 47 -16.60 -2.25 0.74
C MET A 47 -17.25 -0.87 0.70
N GLU A 48 -18.55 -0.79 0.96
CA GLU A 48 -19.29 0.46 1.00
C GLU A 48 -18.76 1.40 2.11
N GLU A 49 -18.56 0.89 3.32
CA GLU A 49 -17.96 1.67 4.42
C GLU A 49 -16.53 2.13 4.09
N LEU A 50 -15.71 1.27 3.44
CA LEU A 50 -14.38 1.64 3.01
C LEU A 50 -14.40 2.83 2.04
N LEU A 51 -15.26 2.77 1.04
CA LEU A 51 -15.40 3.82 0.04
C LEU A 51 -15.92 5.12 0.64
N LEU A 52 -16.92 5.05 1.53
CA LEU A 52 -17.45 6.21 2.24
C LEU A 52 -16.41 6.87 3.15
N ARG A 53 -15.65 6.09 3.91
CA ARG A 53 -14.56 6.60 4.75
C ARG A 53 -13.46 7.26 3.91
N ARG A 54 -13.13 6.70 2.76
CA ARG A 54 -12.16 7.29 1.83
C ARG A 54 -12.66 8.59 1.23
N ALA A 55 -13.91 8.66 0.81
CA ALA A 55 -14.53 9.87 0.27
C ALA A 55 -14.65 11.00 1.31
N SER A 56 -14.92 10.67 2.58
CA SER A 56 -15.09 11.63 3.66
C SER A 56 -13.79 12.07 4.35
N SER A 57 -12.67 11.37 4.10
CA SER A 57 -11.40 11.71 4.74
C SER A 57 -10.81 13.01 4.15
N LYS A 58 -10.45 13.94 5.03
CA LYS A 58 -9.86 15.23 4.65
C LYS A 58 -8.64 15.07 3.75
N SER A 59 -8.52 15.94 2.74
CA SER A 59 -7.31 16.06 1.93
C SER A 59 -6.08 16.32 2.81
N PRO A 60 -4.91 15.79 2.44
CA PRO A 60 -3.67 16.08 3.16
C PRO A 60 -3.37 17.57 3.13
N ALA A 61 -2.55 18.03 4.10
CA ALA A 61 -2.11 19.41 4.17
C ALA A 61 -1.43 19.85 2.85
N PRO A 62 -1.55 21.15 2.47
CA PRO A 62 -0.88 21.68 1.28
C PRO A 62 0.62 21.35 1.30
N GLY A 63 1.13 20.82 0.18
CA GLY A 63 2.54 20.43 0.03
C GLY A 63 2.88 18.98 0.36
N GLN A 64 1.96 18.19 0.93
CA GLN A 64 2.16 16.74 1.06
C GLN A 64 1.75 16.02 -0.23
N VAL A 65 2.76 15.47 -0.92
CA VAL A 65 2.50 14.57 -2.06
C VAL A 65 2.25 13.17 -1.52
N ASN A 66 1.05 12.68 -1.71
CA ASN A 66 0.67 11.29 -1.42
C ASN A 66 -0.22 10.74 -2.55
N ALA A 67 -0.64 9.50 -2.44
CA ALA A 67 -1.48 8.86 -3.46
C ALA A 67 -2.77 9.67 -3.77
N ARG A 68 -3.31 10.40 -2.81
CA ARG A 68 -4.50 11.24 -3.00
C ARG A 68 -4.23 12.48 -3.85
N THR A 69 -3.10 13.17 -3.62
CA THR A 69 -2.70 14.34 -4.41
C THR A 69 -2.23 13.93 -5.80
N ALA A 70 -1.63 12.75 -5.93
CA ALA A 70 -1.17 12.23 -7.22
C ALA A 70 -2.32 11.94 -8.19
N TYR A 71 -3.49 11.53 -7.69
CA TYR A 71 -4.62 11.19 -8.55
C TYR A 71 -5.62 12.34 -8.77
N GLY A 72 -5.56 13.44 -8.01
CA GLY A 72 -6.35 14.67 -8.23
C GLY A 72 -7.87 14.56 -8.17
N GLU A 73 -8.40 13.34 -8.21
CA GLU A 73 -9.83 13.08 -8.43
C GLU A 73 -10.68 13.09 -7.14
N LEU A 74 -10.04 13.02 -5.97
CA LEU A 74 -10.76 13.00 -4.68
C LEU A 74 -11.51 14.31 -4.40
N GLU A 75 -10.99 15.44 -4.86
CA GLU A 75 -11.67 16.72 -4.75
C GLU A 75 -12.91 16.79 -5.65
N GLN A 76 -12.84 16.18 -6.83
CA GLN A 76 -13.97 16.12 -7.77
C GLN A 76 -15.09 15.20 -7.24
N LEU A 77 -14.73 14.12 -6.56
CA LEU A 77 -15.66 13.25 -5.84
C LEU A 77 -16.38 13.97 -4.71
N GLN A 78 -15.66 14.76 -3.92
CA GLN A 78 -16.24 15.54 -2.82
C GLN A 78 -17.22 16.63 -3.34
N ARG A 79 -17.06 17.08 -4.57
CA ARG A 79 -17.98 18.02 -5.25
C ARG A 79 -19.17 17.34 -5.93
N GLY A 80 -19.24 15.99 -5.92
CA GLY A 80 -20.29 15.24 -6.60
C GLY A 80 -20.21 15.26 -8.12
N GLU A 81 -19.06 15.67 -8.67
CA GLU A 81 -18.85 15.83 -10.11
C GLU A 81 -18.55 14.50 -10.83
N LEU A 82 -18.13 13.47 -10.08
CA LEU A 82 -17.85 12.13 -10.59
C LEU A 82 -18.71 11.10 -9.90
N LYS A 83 -19.57 10.40 -10.65
CA LYS A 83 -20.40 9.30 -10.14
C LYS A 83 -19.61 8.04 -9.84
N GLU A 84 -18.54 7.78 -10.57
CA GLU A 84 -17.55 6.71 -10.32
C GLU A 84 -16.18 7.24 -10.68
N SER A 85 -15.36 7.51 -9.65
CA SER A 85 -13.98 7.91 -9.91
C SER A 85 -13.12 6.68 -10.19
N PHE A 86 -12.18 6.82 -11.12
CA PHE A 86 -11.14 5.84 -11.39
C PHE A 86 -10.43 5.39 -10.09
N VAL A 87 -10.24 6.29 -9.13
CA VAL A 87 -9.62 5.99 -7.83
C VAL A 87 -10.48 5.04 -7.00
N LEU A 88 -11.79 5.24 -6.95
CA LEU A 88 -12.69 4.35 -6.19
C LEU A 88 -12.78 2.97 -6.84
N GLN A 89 -12.87 2.93 -8.18
CA GLN A 89 -12.81 1.68 -8.92
C GLN A 89 -11.50 0.94 -8.64
N HIS A 90 -10.36 1.64 -8.73
CA HIS A 90 -9.05 1.06 -8.42
C HIS A 90 -8.97 0.52 -6.99
N ILE A 91 -9.43 1.27 -5.99
CA ILE A 91 -9.45 0.83 -4.59
C ILE A 91 -10.31 -0.43 -4.43
N ARG A 92 -11.46 -0.47 -5.11
CA ARG A 92 -12.34 -1.64 -5.10
C ARG A 92 -11.67 -2.86 -5.68
N GLU A 93 -11.10 -2.76 -6.88
CA GLU A 93 -10.42 -3.88 -7.55
C GLU A 93 -9.24 -4.38 -6.72
N VAL A 94 -8.40 -3.51 -6.20
CA VAL A 94 -7.28 -3.88 -5.32
C VAL A 94 -7.78 -4.59 -4.04
N ALA A 95 -8.88 -4.15 -3.46
CA ALA A 95 -9.43 -4.81 -2.28
C ALA A 95 -9.99 -6.21 -2.60
N LEU A 96 -10.61 -6.40 -3.76
CA LEU A 96 -11.06 -7.71 -4.23
C LEU A 96 -9.88 -8.64 -4.52
N ASP A 97 -8.82 -8.12 -5.15
CA ASP A 97 -7.59 -8.87 -5.42
C ASP A 97 -6.91 -9.32 -4.13
N HIS A 98 -6.88 -8.47 -3.09
CA HIS A 98 -6.40 -8.86 -1.77
C HIS A 98 -7.26 -9.97 -1.14
N GLN A 99 -8.59 -9.88 -1.25
CA GLN A 99 -9.49 -10.93 -0.77
C GLN A 99 -9.31 -12.25 -1.52
N ALA A 100 -9.03 -12.19 -2.82
CA ALA A 100 -8.74 -13.34 -3.65
C ALA A 100 -7.32 -13.92 -3.46
N GLY A 101 -6.46 -13.28 -2.64
CA GLY A 101 -5.10 -13.72 -2.37
C GLY A 101 -4.13 -13.52 -3.53
N ILE A 102 -4.46 -12.67 -4.53
CA ILE A 102 -3.62 -12.45 -5.72
C ILE A 102 -2.25 -11.87 -5.34
N PHE A 103 -2.19 -11.11 -4.26
CA PHE A 103 -0.94 -10.51 -3.76
C PHE A 103 -0.28 -11.34 -2.64
N ALA A 104 -0.80 -12.55 -2.37
CA ALA A 104 -0.25 -13.43 -1.36
C ALA A 104 1.08 -14.07 -1.81
N GLY A 105 1.94 -14.34 -0.86
CA GLY A 105 3.20 -15.06 -1.06
C GLY A 105 4.45 -14.24 -0.78
N THR A 106 5.57 -14.90 -0.96
CA THR A 106 6.92 -14.34 -0.85
C THR A 106 7.78 -14.86 -2.00
N ASN A 107 8.82 -14.15 -2.35
CA ASN A 107 9.84 -14.62 -3.29
C ASN A 107 11.18 -13.94 -3.03
N ASP A 108 12.21 -14.36 -3.75
CA ASP A 108 13.58 -13.87 -3.68
C ASP A 108 13.95 -12.84 -4.76
N VAL A 109 12.95 -12.34 -5.50
CA VAL A 109 13.18 -11.47 -6.66
C VAL A 109 13.93 -10.19 -6.27
N ILE A 110 13.61 -9.58 -5.14
CA ILE A 110 14.30 -8.36 -4.66
C ILE A 110 15.77 -8.66 -4.39
N GLU A 111 16.08 -9.82 -3.81
CA GLU A 111 17.45 -10.23 -3.52
C GLU A 111 18.21 -10.58 -4.81
N THR A 112 17.63 -11.42 -5.65
CA THR A 112 18.28 -11.95 -6.86
C THR A 112 18.46 -10.89 -7.95
N THR A 113 17.51 -9.96 -8.10
CA THR A 113 17.58 -8.89 -9.12
C THR A 113 18.12 -7.58 -8.57
N GLY A 114 17.88 -7.28 -7.30
CA GLY A 114 18.26 -6.03 -6.65
C GLY A 114 19.56 -6.11 -5.85
N GLY A 115 20.07 -7.33 -5.60
CA GLY A 115 21.31 -7.56 -4.85
C GLY A 115 21.24 -7.16 -3.37
N ARG A 116 20.06 -7.05 -2.80
CA ARG A 116 19.85 -6.70 -1.38
C ARG A 116 18.60 -7.38 -0.82
N GLN A 117 18.63 -7.64 0.47
CA GLN A 117 17.48 -8.16 1.19
C GLN A 117 16.30 -7.16 1.16
N PRO A 118 15.06 -7.63 0.99
CA PRO A 118 13.88 -6.79 1.15
C PRO A 118 13.77 -6.29 2.60
N MET A 119 13.29 -5.07 2.76
CA MET A 119 13.08 -4.47 4.09
C MET A 119 11.91 -5.14 4.80
N SER A 120 12.09 -5.51 6.07
CA SER A 120 10.99 -6.03 6.89
C SER A 120 10.00 -4.92 7.27
N LEU A 121 8.78 -5.31 7.68
CA LEU A 121 7.76 -4.39 8.15
C LEU A 121 8.26 -3.60 9.39
N GLU A 122 8.90 -4.28 10.32
CA GLU A 122 9.46 -3.68 11.53
C GLU A 122 10.54 -2.65 11.19
N ALA A 123 11.48 -2.99 10.31
CA ALA A 123 12.52 -2.07 9.85
C ALA A 123 11.93 -0.87 9.12
N PHE A 124 10.85 -1.05 8.35
CA PHE A 124 10.15 0.04 7.69
C PHE A 124 9.48 0.99 8.70
N ILE A 125 8.75 0.44 9.69
CA ILE A 125 8.09 1.23 10.73
C ILE A 125 9.13 2.02 11.54
N GLU A 126 10.22 1.39 11.96
CA GLU A 126 11.28 2.06 12.71
C GLU A 126 11.91 3.20 11.91
N LYS A 127 12.23 2.95 10.64
CA LYS A 127 12.80 3.97 9.75
C LYS A 127 11.87 5.18 9.55
N HIS A 128 10.57 4.96 9.56
CA HIS A 128 9.55 5.98 9.30
C HIS A 128 8.71 6.30 10.53
N ARG A 129 9.21 6.02 11.73
CA ARG A 129 8.49 6.13 13.00
C ARG A 129 7.72 7.44 13.16
N LYS A 130 8.36 8.56 12.79
CA LYS A 130 7.74 9.90 12.84
C LYS A 130 6.47 10.06 12.01
N ALA A 131 6.28 9.23 10.99
CA ALA A 131 5.08 9.26 10.16
C ALA A 131 3.89 8.53 10.82
N PHE A 132 4.14 7.76 11.86
CA PHE A 132 3.14 7.00 12.61
C PHE A 132 2.79 7.64 13.97
N GLU A 133 3.54 8.62 14.43
CA GLU A 133 3.30 9.44 15.63
C GLU A 133 2.37 10.60 15.31
#